data_bca7f10658f28bea6008b7e12764e57b
#
_entry.id   bca7f10658f28bea6008b7e12764e57b
#
_cell.length_a   1.000
_cell.length_b   1.000
_cell.length_c   1.000
_cell.angle_alpha   90.00
_cell.angle_beta   90.00
_cell.angle_gamma   90.00
#
_symmetry.space_group_name_H-M   'P 1'
#
loop_
_entity.id
_entity.type
_entity.pdbx_description
1 polymer ?
#
loop_
_entity_poly.entity_id
_entity_poly.type
_entity_poly.pdbx_seq_one_letter_code
_entity_poly.pdbx_strand_id
1 'polypeptide(L)' 'MPRDIDWTDTEEIGIQLQEKYPDLEPYTVRFTDLHRFVVELPGFIGDPTKSNEGLLEAIQAAWNEEYEDARGGPAANPTR' A
#
# COMPACT_ATOMS: atom_id res chain seq x y z
N MET A 1 -12.32 -9.70 7.89
CA MET A 1 -11.83 -10.97 7.38
C MET A 1 -10.81 -10.76 6.29
N PRO A 2 -9.65 -11.36 6.41
CA PRO A 2 -8.64 -11.11 5.40
C PRO A 2 -9.05 -11.75 4.09
N ARG A 3 -8.77 -11.06 3.02
CA ARG A 3 -8.96 -11.58 1.70
C ARG A 3 -7.63 -12.11 1.20
N ASP A 4 -7.71 -13.08 0.29
CA ASP A 4 -6.49 -13.51 -0.38
C ASP A 4 -6.07 -12.41 -1.34
N ILE A 5 -4.90 -11.81 -1.12
CA ILE A 5 -4.41 -10.74 -1.97
C ILE A 5 -3.08 -11.14 -2.58
N ASP A 6 -2.87 -10.68 -3.79
CA ASP A 6 -1.67 -10.98 -4.56
C ASP A 6 -1.06 -9.66 -5.03
N TRP A 7 0.10 -9.73 -5.65
CA TRP A 7 0.83 -8.54 -6.10
C TRP A 7 0.01 -7.63 -7.01
N THR A 8 -0.92 -8.19 -7.77
CA THR A 8 -1.72 -7.38 -8.69
C THR A 8 -2.87 -6.66 -8.02
N ASP A 9 -3.14 -6.96 -6.75
CA ASP A 9 -4.20 -6.30 -6.00
C ASP A 9 -3.67 -5.04 -5.33
N THR A 10 -3.15 -4.12 -6.13
CA THR A 10 -2.39 -2.98 -5.62
C THR A 10 -3.24 -2.06 -4.75
N GLU A 11 -4.51 -1.85 -5.12
CA GLU A 11 -5.37 -0.98 -4.32
C GLU A 11 -5.65 -1.59 -2.96
N GLU A 12 -5.98 -2.87 -2.93
CA GLU A 12 -6.25 -3.54 -1.67
C GLU A 12 -5.01 -3.56 -0.79
N ILE A 13 -3.84 -3.81 -1.39
CA ILE A 13 -2.59 -3.78 -0.64
C ILE A 13 -2.37 -2.39 -0.05
N GLY A 14 -2.62 -1.36 -0.83
CA GLY A 14 -2.47 0.01 -0.35
C GLY A 14 -3.37 0.31 0.84
N ILE A 15 -4.61 -0.14 0.78
CA ILE A 15 -5.55 0.04 1.89
C ILE A 15 -5.03 -0.66 3.14
N GLN A 16 -4.58 -1.89 2.99
CA GLN A 16 -4.10 -2.65 4.15
C GLN A 16 -2.82 -2.08 4.73
N LEU A 17 -1.93 -1.58 3.87
CA LEU A 17 -0.72 -0.93 4.36
C LEU A 17 -1.05 0.32 5.14
N GLN A 18 -2.01 1.10 4.67
CA GLN A 18 -2.42 2.29 5.41
C GLN A 18 -3.01 1.94 6.76
N GLU A 19 -3.79 0.88 6.83
CA GLU A 19 -4.37 0.46 8.09
C GLU A 19 -3.31 -0.01 9.07
N LYS A 20 -2.27 -0.68 8.56
CA LYS A 20 -1.23 -1.22 9.41
C LYS A 20 -0.19 -0.17 9.80
N TYR A 21 0.08 0.77 8.92
CA TYR A 21 1.11 1.80 9.14
C TYR A 21 0.53 3.19 8.89
N PRO A 22 -0.42 3.62 9.71
CA PRO A 22 -1.16 4.85 9.42
C PRO A 22 -0.32 6.12 9.47
N ASP A 23 0.79 6.10 10.18
CA ASP A 23 1.62 7.29 10.32
C ASP A 23 2.85 7.29 9.42
N LEU A 24 3.01 6.28 8.58
CA LEU A 24 4.21 6.14 7.77
C LEU A 24 3.94 6.72 6.39
N GLU A 25 4.80 7.64 5.95
CA GLU A 25 4.67 8.25 4.63
C GLU A 25 5.12 7.27 3.57
N PRO A 26 4.23 6.88 2.65
CA PRO A 26 4.56 5.80 1.72
C PRO A 26 5.78 6.06 0.85
N TYR A 27 5.96 7.31 0.39
CA TYR A 27 7.07 7.60 -0.52
C TYR A 27 8.41 7.69 0.19
N THR A 28 8.45 7.59 1.52
CA THR A 28 9.72 7.51 2.24
C THR A 28 10.17 6.07 2.46
N VAL A 29 9.35 5.10 2.08
CA VAL A 29 9.65 3.70 2.30
C VAL A 29 10.44 3.17 1.10
N ARG A 30 11.56 2.50 1.38
CA ARG A 30 12.34 1.90 0.30
C ARG A 30 11.62 0.70 -0.27
N PHE A 31 11.90 0.39 -1.54
CA PHE A 31 11.25 -0.75 -2.17
C PHE A 31 11.57 -2.07 -1.46
N THR A 32 12.77 -2.21 -0.90
CA THR A 32 13.11 -3.41 -0.15
C THR A 32 12.24 -3.57 1.09
N ASP A 33 11.98 -2.46 1.78
CA ASP A 33 11.10 -2.49 2.94
C ASP A 33 9.66 -2.66 2.53
N LEU A 34 9.26 -2.00 1.44
CA LEU A 34 7.89 -2.13 0.94
C LEU A 34 7.58 -3.57 0.57
N HIS A 35 8.51 -4.23 -0.09
CA HIS A 35 8.36 -5.63 -0.44
C HIS A 35 8.09 -6.46 0.82
N ARG A 36 8.89 -6.26 1.85
CA ARG A 36 8.71 -7.00 3.10
C ARG A 36 7.36 -6.69 3.74
N PHE A 37 6.97 -5.42 3.75
CA PHE A 37 5.69 -5.04 4.34
C PHE A 37 4.54 -5.76 3.65
N VAL A 38 4.60 -5.87 2.32
CA VAL A 38 3.54 -6.49 1.57
C VAL A 38 3.45 -7.98 1.85
N VAL A 39 4.60 -8.67 1.82
CA VAL A 39 4.56 -10.12 2.03
C VAL A 39 4.16 -10.49 3.45
N GLU A 40 4.30 -9.56 4.39
CA GLU A 40 3.90 -9.80 5.77
C GLU A 40 2.43 -9.48 6.03
N LEU A 41 1.72 -8.93 5.06
CA LEU A 41 0.31 -8.61 5.28
C LEU A 41 -0.52 -9.88 5.49
N PRO A 42 -1.49 -9.82 6.41
CA PRO A 42 -2.39 -10.96 6.57
C PRO A 42 -3.18 -11.17 5.26
N GLY A 43 -3.28 -12.40 4.83
CA GLY A 43 -3.99 -12.70 3.61
C GLY A 43 -3.18 -12.57 2.34
N PHE A 44 -1.93 -12.11 2.41
CA PHE A 44 -1.11 -12.04 1.21
C PHE A 44 -0.68 -13.44 0.79
N ILE A 45 -1.05 -13.83 -0.41
CA ILE A 45 -0.76 -15.16 -0.92
C ILE A 45 0.21 -15.14 -2.09
N GLY A 46 0.69 -13.97 -2.48
CA GLY A 46 1.57 -13.88 -3.64
C GLY A 46 2.94 -14.47 -3.37
N ASP A 47 3.61 -14.84 -4.46
CA ASP A 47 4.96 -15.37 -4.38
C ASP A 47 5.93 -14.22 -4.10
N PRO A 48 6.70 -14.27 -3.00
CA PRO A 48 7.60 -13.17 -2.69
C PRO A 48 8.62 -12.87 -3.79
N THR A 49 8.88 -13.82 -4.68
CA THR A 49 9.86 -13.61 -5.73
C THR A 49 9.26 -13.03 -7.00
N LYS A 50 7.97 -12.76 -7.02
CA LYS A 50 7.28 -12.32 -8.24
C LYS A 50 7.03 -10.82 -8.31
N SER A 51 7.56 -10.05 -7.38
CA SER A 51 7.41 -8.61 -7.44
C SER A 51 8.36 -8.01 -8.47
N ASN A 52 8.05 -6.79 -8.88
CA ASN A 52 8.95 -6.01 -9.72
C ASN A 52 8.73 -4.53 -9.39
N GLU A 53 9.57 -3.68 -9.95
CA GLU A 53 9.49 -2.26 -9.63
C GLU A 53 8.15 -1.65 -10.02
N GLY A 54 7.61 -2.06 -11.15
CA GLY A 54 6.32 -1.53 -11.58
C GLY A 54 5.22 -1.84 -10.60
N LEU A 55 5.18 -3.08 -10.09
CA LEU A 55 4.19 -3.44 -9.08
C LEU A 55 4.42 -2.68 -7.78
N LEU A 56 5.66 -2.56 -7.36
CA LEU A 56 5.95 -1.84 -6.13
C LEU A 56 5.60 -0.37 -6.25
N GLU A 57 5.85 0.23 -7.39
CA GLU A 57 5.46 1.62 -7.62
C GLU A 57 3.95 1.79 -7.56
N ALA A 58 3.22 0.87 -8.18
CA ALA A 58 1.76 0.93 -8.16
C ALA A 58 1.21 0.77 -6.75
N ILE A 59 1.79 -0.14 -5.99
CA ILE A 59 1.40 -0.34 -4.60
C ILE A 59 1.69 0.91 -3.77
N GLN A 60 2.87 1.49 -3.98
CA GLN A 60 3.24 2.68 -3.23
C GLN A 60 2.32 3.84 -3.55
N ALA A 61 1.95 4.00 -4.82
CA ALA A 61 1.03 5.05 -5.21
C ALA A 61 -0.36 4.83 -4.60
N ALA A 62 -0.84 3.59 -4.63
CA ALA A 62 -2.14 3.28 -4.04
C ALA A 62 -2.12 3.54 -2.53
N TRP A 63 -1.06 3.14 -1.87
CA TRP A 63 -0.90 3.38 -0.44
C TRP A 63 -0.88 4.89 -0.16
N ASN A 64 -0.16 5.65 -0.98
CA ASN A 64 -0.07 7.09 -0.77
C ASN A 64 -1.43 7.76 -0.94
N GLU A 65 -2.26 7.28 -1.86
CA GLU A 65 -3.61 7.81 -2.00
C GLU A 65 -4.41 7.59 -0.71
N GLU A 66 -4.30 6.40 -0.14
CA GLU A 66 -5.00 6.12 1.11
C GLU A 66 -4.44 6.94 2.26
N TYR A 67 -3.13 7.13 2.28
CA TYR A 67 -2.48 7.93 3.29
C TYR A 67 -2.99 9.37 3.25
N GLU A 68 -3.06 9.95 2.05
CA GLU A 68 -3.53 11.33 1.91
C GLU A 68 -5.00 11.44 2.20
N ASP A 69 -5.81 10.47 1.81
CA ASP A 69 -7.21 10.47 2.15
C ASP A 69 -7.41 10.45 3.65
N ALA A 70 -6.65 9.64 4.35
CA ALA A 70 -6.76 9.53 5.80
C ALA A 70 -6.36 10.82 6.50
N ARG A 71 -5.49 11.60 5.88
CA ARG A 71 -5.03 12.85 6.46
C ARG A 71 -5.86 14.05 5.99
N GLY A 72 -6.89 13.80 5.18
CA GLY A 72 -7.64 14.91 4.63
C GLY A 72 -6.85 15.69 3.63
N GLY A 73 -6.09 15.01 2.78
CA GLY A 73 -5.17 15.65 1.85
C GLY A 73 -5.88 16.52 0.83
N PRO A 74 -5.10 17.10 -0.08
CA PRO A 74 -5.64 18.12 -0.98
C PRO A 74 -6.79 17.60 -1.82
N ALA A 75 -6.74 16.37 -2.20
CA ALA A 75 -7.80 15.83 -3.02
C ALA A 75 -9.10 15.69 -2.26
N ALA A 76 -9.01 15.47 -0.98
CA ALA A 76 -10.18 15.26 -0.17
C ALA A 76 -10.76 16.53 0.34
N ASN A 77 -10.08 17.61 0.14
CA ASN A 77 -10.49 18.81 0.75
C ASN A 77 -11.25 19.67 -0.15
N PRO A 78 -12.39 19.57 -0.31
CA PRO A 78 -13.07 20.50 -1.03
C PRO A 78 -13.62 21.45 -0.14
N THR A 79 -13.61 21.84 0.22
CA THR A 79 -14.09 22.53 0.82
C THR A 79 -14.53 22.54 1.59
N ARG A 80 -14.56 22.49 1.74
CA ARG A 80 -15.07 22.57 2.31
C ARG A 80 -15.11 23.07 2.40
#